data_feff9492b1fcc4608a7601a540bef072
#
_entry.id   feff9492b1fcc4608a7601a540bef072
#
_cell.length_a   1.000
_cell.length_b   1.000
_cell.length_c   1.000
_cell.angle_alpha   90.00
_cell.angle_beta   90.00
_cell.angle_gamma   90.00
#
_symmetry.space_group_name_H-M   'P 1'
#
loop_
_entity.id
_entity.type
_entity.pdbx_description
1 polymer ?
#
loop_
_entity_poly.entity_id
_entity_poly.type
_entity_poly.pdbx_seq_one_letter_code
_entity_poly.pdbx_strand_id
1 'polypeptide(L)'
;GVSGDVYTLFTIKLKTSKGGHSGIDIGDKTRYNAAKRIAELVNDLPQGVFYEENGFVITSCNIGGISAGKPEVTNIINTDALVTYSIRSASRSKEAELKTLMENIVQKFNDKYGELAHAEMTFAEHLPPFEASDDKFLPEVFKKAGANLGLDVKVSSFHAGAETHIYANETNASGEKFSPYLIGLATVCNMHSKEENLDYKSLQKGQELLSEIFRIFNT
;
A
#
# COMPACT_ATOMS: atom_id res chain seq x y z
N GLY A 1 16.94 -2.61 -1.56
CA GLY A 1 15.92 -3.42 -2.24
C GLY A 1 16.23 -3.59 -3.71
N VAL A 2 15.95 -4.74 -4.27
CA VAL A 2 16.23 -5.10 -5.67
C VAL A 2 14.97 -5.37 -6.48
N SER A 3 13.82 -5.42 -5.83
CA SER A 3 12.50 -5.53 -6.46
C SER A 3 11.48 -4.73 -5.65
N GLY A 4 10.37 -4.40 -6.25
CA GLY A 4 9.33 -3.62 -5.60
C GLY A 4 7.93 -4.13 -5.94
N ASP A 5 7.05 -4.05 -4.96
CA ASP A 5 5.68 -4.53 -5.02
C ASP A 5 4.79 -3.59 -5.84
N VAL A 6 3.75 -4.12 -6.46
CA VAL A 6 2.67 -3.27 -6.94
C VAL A 6 2.02 -2.53 -5.78
N TYR A 7 1.68 -1.27 -5.98
CA TYR A 7 0.88 -0.49 -5.06
C TYR A 7 -0.41 -0.06 -5.76
N THR A 8 -1.52 -0.62 -5.31
CA THR A 8 -2.85 -0.35 -5.87
C THR A 8 -3.70 0.38 -4.84
N LEU A 9 -4.34 1.47 -5.27
CA LEU A 9 -5.38 2.16 -4.51
C LEU A 9 -6.71 1.50 -4.80
N PHE A 10 -7.48 1.25 -3.76
CA PHE A 10 -8.84 0.72 -3.83
C PHE A 10 -9.80 1.70 -3.16
N THR A 11 -10.82 2.13 -3.87
CA THR A 11 -11.79 3.11 -3.41
C THR A 11 -13.19 2.55 -3.51
N ILE A 12 -13.98 2.68 -2.44
CA ILE A 12 -15.40 2.38 -2.43
C ILE A 12 -16.18 3.67 -2.18
N LYS A 13 -17.11 3.99 -3.07
CA LYS A 13 -18.13 5.01 -2.88
C LYS A 13 -19.46 4.32 -2.59
N LEU A 14 -20.07 4.64 -1.46
CA LEU A 14 -21.36 4.08 -1.07
C LEU A 14 -22.40 5.18 -1.07
N LYS A 15 -23.55 4.91 -1.69
CA LYS A 15 -24.73 5.78 -1.68
C LYS A 15 -25.94 5.03 -1.17
N THR A 16 -26.82 5.74 -0.42
CA THR A 16 -28.13 5.24 -0.04
C THR A 16 -29.21 6.04 -0.79
N SER A 17 -30.34 5.41 -1.03
CA SER A 17 -31.41 5.98 -1.87
C SER A 17 -32.04 7.24 -1.32
N LYS A 18 -32.15 7.35 0.02
CA LYS A 18 -32.84 8.46 0.71
C LYS A 18 -32.12 8.85 1.99
N GLY A 19 -31.93 10.16 2.16
CA GLY A 19 -31.61 10.77 3.44
C GLY A 19 -32.86 11.16 4.23
N GLY A 20 -32.71 11.93 5.28
CA GLY A 20 -33.83 12.45 6.05
C GLY A 20 -33.44 13.00 7.40
N HIS A 21 -34.44 13.43 8.16
CA HIS A 21 -34.28 13.92 9.52
C HIS A 21 -34.21 12.75 10.50
N SER A 22 -33.17 12.71 11.34
CA SER A 22 -32.90 11.58 12.24
C SER A 22 -33.99 11.30 13.28
N GLY A 23 -34.86 12.25 13.56
CA GLY A 23 -36.00 12.07 14.49
C GLY A 23 -37.31 11.79 13.76
N ILE A 24 -37.62 12.51 12.68
CA ILE A 24 -38.91 12.42 11.99
C ILE A 24 -38.93 11.20 11.04
N ASP A 25 -37.85 11.00 10.28
CA ASP A 25 -37.79 9.98 9.24
C ASP A 25 -37.18 8.65 9.70
N ILE A 26 -36.71 8.54 10.95
CA ILE A 26 -35.95 7.37 11.45
C ILE A 26 -36.78 6.07 11.43
N GLY A 27 -38.09 6.17 11.47
CA GLY A 27 -39.00 5.03 11.38
C GLY A 27 -39.20 4.45 9.96
N ASP A 28 -38.77 5.19 8.92
CA ASP A 28 -38.83 4.73 7.53
C ASP A 28 -37.72 3.70 7.27
N LYS A 29 -38.08 2.41 7.19
CA LYS A 29 -37.15 1.28 7.02
C LYS A 29 -36.48 1.27 5.64
N THR A 30 -36.85 2.14 4.71
CA THR A 30 -36.21 2.30 3.40
C THR A 30 -35.11 3.35 3.42
N ARG A 31 -34.90 4.07 4.53
CA ARG A 31 -33.86 5.07 4.72
C ARG A 31 -32.66 4.46 5.45
N TYR A 32 -31.65 4.10 4.74
CA TYR A 32 -30.40 3.61 5.32
C TYR A 32 -29.41 4.75 5.52
N ASN A 33 -28.76 4.75 6.68
CA ASN A 33 -27.67 5.69 6.96
C ASN A 33 -26.37 5.17 6.34
N ALA A 34 -25.76 5.93 5.44
CA ALA A 34 -24.55 5.55 4.74
C ALA A 34 -23.37 5.28 5.69
N ALA A 35 -23.25 6.02 6.81
CA ALA A 35 -22.22 5.77 7.81
C ALA A 35 -22.36 4.38 8.45
N LYS A 36 -23.59 3.94 8.70
CA LYS A 36 -23.84 2.60 9.26
C LYS A 36 -23.59 1.51 8.21
N ARG A 37 -23.95 1.77 6.95
CA ARG A 37 -23.77 0.78 5.85
C ARG A 37 -22.31 0.63 5.45
N ILE A 38 -21.52 1.74 5.41
CA ILE A 38 -20.09 1.63 5.11
C ILE A 38 -19.33 0.92 6.24
N ALA A 39 -19.71 1.14 7.49
CA ALA A 39 -19.12 0.43 8.63
C ALA A 39 -19.34 -1.08 8.57
N GLU A 40 -20.54 -1.52 8.14
CA GLU A 40 -20.85 -2.94 7.93
C GLU A 40 -19.99 -3.50 6.79
N LEU A 41 -19.93 -2.85 5.65
CA LEU A 41 -19.11 -3.27 4.51
C LEU A 41 -17.62 -3.37 4.86
N VAL A 42 -17.09 -2.39 5.56
CA VAL A 42 -15.68 -2.37 5.99
C VAL A 42 -15.36 -3.50 6.96
N ASN A 43 -16.32 -3.87 7.83
CA ASN A 43 -16.12 -4.99 8.75
C ASN A 43 -15.97 -6.34 8.03
N ASP A 44 -16.53 -6.48 6.85
CA ASP A 44 -16.41 -7.69 6.02
C ASP A 44 -15.17 -7.68 5.13
N LEU A 45 -14.59 -6.51 4.86
CA LEU A 45 -13.39 -6.37 4.04
C LEU A 45 -12.13 -6.78 4.80
N PRO A 46 -11.14 -7.40 4.13
CA PRO A 46 -9.89 -7.82 4.77
C PRO A 46 -9.03 -6.63 5.20
N GLN A 47 -8.20 -6.85 6.21
CA GLN A 47 -7.21 -5.89 6.72
C GLN A 47 -5.93 -6.62 7.12
N GLY A 48 -4.77 -6.05 6.77
CA GLY A 48 -3.46 -6.58 7.15
C GLY A 48 -2.89 -7.57 6.12
N VAL A 49 -2.20 -8.59 6.60
CA VAL A 49 -1.56 -9.59 5.75
C VAL A 49 -2.61 -10.49 5.12
N PHE A 50 -2.65 -10.54 3.79
CA PHE A 50 -3.52 -11.44 3.02
C PHE A 50 -2.81 -12.74 2.65
N TYR A 51 -1.54 -12.65 2.23
CA TYR A 51 -0.74 -13.80 1.89
C TYR A 51 0.72 -13.62 2.32
N GLU A 52 1.25 -14.68 2.91
CA GLU A 52 2.64 -14.75 3.39
C GLU A 52 3.30 -16.02 2.84
N GLU A 53 4.56 -15.96 2.51
CA GLU A 53 5.35 -17.09 2.05
C GLU A 53 6.75 -17.04 2.64
N ASN A 54 7.20 -18.14 3.23
CA ASN A 54 8.53 -18.29 3.85
C ASN A 54 8.86 -17.20 4.90
N GLY A 55 7.84 -16.72 5.63
CA GLY A 55 7.98 -15.65 6.63
C GLY A 55 8.05 -14.23 6.04
N PHE A 56 7.80 -14.07 4.75
CA PHE A 56 7.73 -12.77 4.10
C PHE A 56 6.30 -12.43 3.69
N VAL A 57 5.88 -11.22 3.97
CA VAL A 57 4.59 -10.70 3.51
C VAL A 57 4.67 -10.50 1.99
N ILE A 58 3.81 -11.19 1.26
CA ILE A 58 3.72 -11.12 -0.20
C ILE A 58 2.57 -10.19 -0.62
N THR A 59 1.44 -10.25 0.07
CA THR A 59 0.28 -9.43 -0.25
C THR A 59 -0.38 -8.96 1.03
N SER A 60 -0.67 -7.67 1.09
CA SER A 60 -1.34 -7.04 2.21
C SER A 60 -2.31 -5.97 1.74
N CYS A 61 -3.25 -5.62 2.60
CA CYS A 61 -4.10 -4.45 2.40
C CYS A 61 -4.25 -3.67 3.70
N ASN A 62 -4.44 -2.37 3.56
CA ASN A 62 -4.65 -1.48 4.68
C ASN A 62 -5.73 -0.46 4.37
N ILE A 63 -6.66 -0.26 5.31
CA ILE A 63 -7.63 0.82 5.21
C ILE A 63 -6.93 2.16 5.42
N GLY A 64 -7.06 3.06 4.43
CA GLY A 64 -6.48 4.40 4.50
C GLY A 64 -7.37 5.40 5.21
N GLY A 65 -8.67 5.27 5.04
CA GLY A 65 -9.63 6.16 5.69
C GLY A 65 -11.07 5.86 5.37
N ILE A 66 -11.95 6.32 6.26
CA ILE A 66 -13.40 6.27 6.11
C ILE A 66 -13.94 7.68 6.28
N SER A 67 -14.85 8.10 5.39
CA SER A 67 -15.58 9.35 5.51
C SER A 67 -17.07 9.10 5.28
N ALA A 68 -17.92 9.52 6.23
CA ALA A 68 -19.38 9.41 6.15
C ALA A 68 -20.04 10.45 7.06
N GLY A 69 -20.74 11.40 6.44
CA GLY A 69 -21.37 12.51 7.17
C GLY A 69 -20.34 13.44 7.83
N LYS A 70 -20.82 14.22 8.81
CA LYS A 70 -19.99 15.14 9.60
C LYS A 70 -20.25 14.87 11.08
N PRO A 71 -19.20 14.71 11.92
CA PRO A 71 -19.35 14.38 13.34
C PRO A 71 -20.25 15.37 14.13
N GLU A 72 -20.21 16.65 13.75
CA GLU A 72 -20.99 17.72 14.37
C GLU A 72 -22.47 17.76 13.93
N VAL A 73 -22.85 17.00 12.89
CA VAL A 73 -24.21 16.98 12.34
C VAL A 73 -24.88 15.66 12.67
N THR A 74 -25.66 15.62 13.74
CA THR A 74 -26.28 14.39 14.26
C THR A 74 -27.76 14.21 13.88
N ASN A 75 -28.37 15.23 13.28
CA ASN A 75 -29.80 15.26 12.96
C ASN A 75 -30.13 14.82 11.52
N ILE A 76 -29.17 14.26 10.78
CA ILE A 76 -29.32 13.84 9.38
C ILE A 76 -29.06 12.33 9.23
N ILE A 77 -29.88 11.67 8.42
CA ILE A 77 -29.61 10.34 7.87
C ILE A 77 -28.72 10.54 6.65
N ASN A 78 -27.42 10.23 6.77
CA ASN A 78 -26.43 10.45 5.70
C ASN A 78 -26.65 9.51 4.53
N THR A 79 -26.44 10.02 3.31
CA THR A 79 -26.62 9.28 2.05
C THR A 79 -25.32 8.85 1.38
N ASP A 80 -24.20 9.42 1.77
CA ASP A 80 -22.92 9.23 1.10
C ASP A 80 -21.85 8.79 2.08
N ALA A 81 -21.02 7.83 1.64
CA ALA A 81 -19.82 7.41 2.36
C ALA A 81 -18.70 7.05 1.36
N LEU A 82 -17.47 7.18 1.83
CA LEU A 82 -16.27 6.86 1.09
C LEU A 82 -15.31 6.08 1.98
N VAL A 83 -14.69 5.05 1.42
CA VAL A 83 -13.56 4.37 2.04
C VAL A 83 -12.44 4.18 1.02
N THR A 84 -11.20 4.30 1.48
CA THR A 84 -10.01 4.08 0.68
C THR A 84 -9.13 3.01 1.32
N TYR A 85 -8.57 2.15 0.48
CA TYR A 85 -7.59 1.12 0.84
C TYR A 85 -6.33 1.25 0.02
N SER A 86 -5.23 0.77 0.56
CA SER A 86 -4.03 0.43 -0.19
C SER A 86 -3.85 -1.07 -0.26
N ILE A 87 -3.50 -1.59 -1.42
CA ILE A 87 -3.09 -2.97 -1.64
C ILE A 87 -1.62 -2.95 -2.06
N ARG A 88 -0.82 -3.80 -1.45
CA ARG A 88 0.58 -4.03 -1.83
C ARG A 88 0.78 -5.50 -2.11
N SER A 89 1.48 -5.83 -3.19
CA SER A 89 1.76 -7.22 -3.53
C SER A 89 3.04 -7.39 -4.35
N ALA A 90 3.86 -8.34 -3.95
CA ALA A 90 4.97 -8.86 -4.75
C ALA A 90 4.51 -9.90 -5.79
N SER A 91 3.22 -10.29 -5.77
CA SER A 91 2.66 -11.31 -6.66
C SER A 91 1.37 -10.82 -7.33
N ARG A 92 1.39 -10.69 -8.65
CA ARG A 92 0.21 -10.30 -9.43
C ARG A 92 -0.96 -11.26 -9.28
N SER A 93 -0.69 -12.56 -9.13
CA SER A 93 -1.76 -13.54 -8.92
C SER A 93 -2.42 -13.38 -7.55
N LYS A 94 -1.64 -13.14 -6.50
CA LYS A 94 -2.17 -12.91 -5.15
C LYS A 94 -2.85 -11.54 -5.01
N GLU A 95 -2.39 -10.53 -5.72
CA GLU A 95 -3.10 -9.27 -5.87
C GLU A 95 -4.49 -9.50 -6.50
N ALA A 96 -4.54 -10.24 -7.60
CA ALA A 96 -5.79 -10.56 -8.28
C ALA A 96 -6.77 -11.36 -7.40
N GLU A 97 -6.27 -12.34 -6.64
CA GLU A 97 -7.07 -13.08 -5.65
C GLU A 97 -7.70 -12.15 -4.60
N LEU A 98 -6.90 -11.22 -4.05
CA LEU A 98 -7.38 -10.23 -3.08
C LEU A 98 -8.42 -9.30 -3.68
N LYS A 99 -8.17 -8.78 -4.89
CA LYS A 99 -9.14 -7.93 -5.61
C LYS A 99 -10.47 -8.68 -5.81
N THR A 100 -10.42 -9.92 -6.29
CA THR A 100 -11.62 -10.76 -6.48
C THR A 100 -12.38 -11.00 -5.17
N LEU A 101 -11.66 -11.22 -4.06
CA LEU A 101 -12.30 -11.33 -2.74
C LEU A 101 -13.04 -10.05 -2.36
N MET A 102 -12.40 -8.89 -2.52
CA MET A 102 -13.02 -7.58 -2.23
C MET A 102 -14.24 -7.32 -3.14
N GLU A 103 -14.13 -7.64 -4.43
CA GLU A 103 -15.24 -7.55 -5.40
C GLU A 103 -16.45 -8.38 -4.96
N ASN A 104 -16.20 -9.62 -4.56
CA ASN A 104 -17.27 -10.52 -4.11
C ASN A 104 -17.96 -10.01 -2.83
N ILE A 105 -17.21 -9.40 -1.91
CA ILE A 105 -17.75 -8.80 -0.69
C ILE A 105 -18.66 -7.61 -1.04
N VAL A 106 -18.19 -6.71 -1.92
CA VAL A 106 -18.98 -5.57 -2.38
C VAL A 106 -20.24 -6.04 -3.14
N GLN A 107 -20.12 -7.06 -4.00
CA GLN A 107 -21.25 -7.60 -4.72
C GLN A 107 -22.31 -8.20 -3.76
N LYS A 108 -21.91 -8.98 -2.76
CA LYS A 108 -22.83 -9.51 -1.73
C LYS A 108 -23.53 -8.39 -0.97
N PHE A 109 -22.82 -7.30 -0.66
CA PHE A 109 -23.44 -6.13 -0.05
C PHE A 109 -24.50 -5.52 -0.98
N ASN A 110 -24.19 -5.33 -2.25
CA ASN A 110 -25.11 -4.78 -3.24
C ASN A 110 -26.34 -5.66 -3.44
N ASP A 111 -26.16 -6.99 -3.49
CA ASP A 111 -27.26 -7.95 -3.60
C ASP A 111 -28.19 -7.90 -2.38
N LYS A 112 -27.61 -7.68 -1.19
CA LYS A 112 -28.38 -7.58 0.07
C LYS A 112 -29.25 -6.34 0.12
N TYR A 113 -28.76 -5.20 -0.34
CA TYR A 113 -29.41 -3.90 -0.17
C TYR A 113 -30.10 -3.38 -1.44
N GLY A 114 -29.72 -3.88 -2.61
CA GLY A 114 -30.28 -3.48 -3.90
C GLY A 114 -30.17 -1.97 -4.12
N GLU A 115 -31.29 -1.36 -4.52
CA GLU A 115 -31.35 0.09 -4.79
C GLU A 115 -31.36 0.95 -3.52
N LEU A 116 -31.54 0.37 -2.34
CA LEU A 116 -31.61 1.13 -1.08
C LEU A 116 -30.24 1.55 -0.57
N ALA A 117 -29.21 0.75 -0.84
CA ALA A 117 -27.81 1.13 -0.59
C ALA A 117 -26.91 0.40 -1.60
N HIS A 118 -26.10 1.15 -2.32
CA HIS A 118 -25.23 0.63 -3.37
C HIS A 118 -23.79 1.12 -3.19
N ALA A 119 -22.85 0.22 -3.33
CA ALA A 119 -21.42 0.47 -3.26
C ALA A 119 -20.78 0.29 -4.65
N GLU A 120 -20.10 1.32 -5.13
CA GLU A 120 -19.25 1.27 -6.32
C GLU A 120 -17.80 1.22 -5.89
N MET A 121 -17.00 0.38 -6.52
CA MET A 121 -15.58 0.29 -6.24
C MET A 121 -14.72 0.49 -7.47
N THR A 122 -13.52 1.01 -7.24
CA THR A 122 -12.50 1.20 -8.26
C THR A 122 -11.14 0.79 -7.75
N PHE A 123 -10.30 0.22 -8.64
CA PHE A 123 -8.89 -0.01 -8.41
C PHE A 123 -8.07 0.92 -9.32
N ALA A 124 -7.01 1.50 -8.77
CA ALA A 124 -6.07 2.31 -9.53
C ALA A 124 -4.64 1.91 -9.13
N GLU A 125 -3.86 1.41 -10.08
CA GLU A 125 -2.45 1.15 -9.85
C GLU A 125 -1.72 2.50 -9.66
N HIS A 126 -1.08 2.66 -8.51
CA HIS A 126 -0.37 3.88 -8.15
C HIS A 126 1.14 3.76 -8.43
N LEU A 127 1.71 2.60 -8.12
CA LEU A 127 3.09 2.25 -8.44
C LEU A 127 3.12 0.90 -9.13
N PRO A 128 3.69 0.81 -10.35
CA PRO A 128 3.88 -0.47 -11.01
C PRO A 128 4.94 -1.29 -10.26
N PRO A 129 4.84 -2.62 -10.27
CA PRO A 129 5.88 -3.46 -9.70
C PRO A 129 7.11 -3.46 -10.59
N PHE A 130 8.23 -3.86 -10.04
CA PHE A 130 9.42 -4.21 -10.81
C PHE A 130 10.14 -5.42 -10.22
N GLU A 131 10.72 -6.21 -11.08
CA GLU A 131 11.50 -7.39 -10.70
C GLU A 131 12.98 -7.06 -10.57
N ALA A 132 13.69 -7.91 -9.82
CA ALA A 132 15.13 -7.78 -9.69
C ALA A 132 15.80 -7.92 -11.07
N SER A 133 16.75 -7.05 -11.36
CA SER A 133 17.60 -7.18 -12.55
C SER A 133 18.55 -8.37 -12.42
N ASP A 134 18.85 -9.00 -13.55
CA ASP A 134 19.90 -10.02 -13.64
C ASP A 134 21.32 -9.45 -13.52
N ASP A 135 21.46 -8.12 -13.63
CA ASP A 135 22.71 -7.42 -13.39
C ASP A 135 23.14 -7.55 -11.93
N LYS A 136 24.29 -8.19 -11.71
CA LYS A 136 24.86 -8.43 -10.38
C LYS A 136 25.97 -7.46 -10.01
N PHE A 137 26.35 -6.56 -10.90
CA PHE A 137 27.48 -5.66 -10.69
C PHE A 137 27.33 -4.81 -9.42
N LEU A 138 26.25 -4.03 -9.33
CA LEU A 138 26.03 -3.20 -8.15
C LEU A 138 25.82 -4.00 -6.85
N PRO A 139 25.04 -5.09 -6.81
CA PRO A 139 24.97 -5.96 -5.63
C PRO A 139 26.32 -6.47 -5.15
N GLU A 140 27.24 -6.83 -6.06
CA GLU A 140 28.58 -7.27 -5.72
C GLU A 140 29.46 -6.13 -5.19
N VAL A 141 29.36 -4.94 -5.79
CA VAL A 141 30.01 -3.72 -5.29
C VAL A 141 29.54 -3.43 -3.84
N PHE A 142 28.24 -3.52 -3.58
CA PHE A 142 27.67 -3.29 -2.24
C PHE A 142 28.17 -4.30 -1.21
N LYS A 143 28.19 -5.59 -1.57
CA LYS A 143 28.72 -6.64 -0.69
C LYS A 143 30.19 -6.46 -0.42
N LYS A 144 31.00 -6.13 -1.44
CA LYS A 144 32.44 -5.88 -1.31
C LYS A 144 32.70 -4.66 -0.40
N ALA A 145 31.98 -3.57 -0.58
CA ALA A 145 32.07 -2.38 0.26
C ALA A 145 31.74 -2.71 1.72
N GLY A 146 30.65 -3.46 1.93
CA GLY A 146 30.29 -3.93 3.27
C GLY A 146 31.37 -4.79 3.90
N ALA A 147 31.92 -5.76 3.19
CA ALA A 147 32.97 -6.64 3.67
C ALA A 147 34.23 -5.86 4.07
N ASN A 148 34.64 -4.84 3.30
CA ASN A 148 35.77 -3.98 3.61
C ASN A 148 35.59 -3.22 4.93
N LEU A 149 34.35 -2.95 5.34
CA LEU A 149 33.98 -2.24 6.56
C LEU A 149 33.49 -3.16 7.69
N GLY A 150 33.55 -4.49 7.50
CA GLY A 150 33.04 -5.45 8.46
C GLY A 150 31.50 -5.41 8.63
N LEU A 151 30.77 -4.99 7.60
CA LEU A 151 29.31 -4.91 7.57
C LEU A 151 28.74 -6.07 6.75
N ASP A 152 27.67 -6.70 7.25
CA ASP A 152 26.90 -7.70 6.52
C ASP A 152 25.81 -7.01 5.66
N VAL A 153 26.12 -6.80 4.38
CA VAL A 153 25.18 -6.20 3.43
C VAL A 153 24.27 -7.27 2.85
N LYS A 154 22.98 -7.17 3.18
CA LYS A 154 21.94 -8.04 2.66
C LYS A 154 21.24 -7.43 1.46
N VAL A 155 21.02 -8.24 0.43
CA VAL A 155 20.25 -7.87 -0.76
C VAL A 155 18.89 -8.56 -0.67
N SER A 156 17.83 -7.77 -0.62
CA SER A 156 16.45 -8.29 -0.47
C SER A 156 15.45 -7.33 -1.13
N SER A 157 14.22 -7.79 -1.33
CA SER A 157 13.07 -6.93 -1.60
C SER A 157 12.53 -6.33 -0.30
N PHE A 158 11.71 -5.29 -0.40
CA PHE A 158 10.98 -4.73 0.74
C PHE A 158 9.57 -4.35 0.34
N HIS A 159 8.64 -4.45 1.28
CA HIS A 159 7.21 -4.29 1.07
C HIS A 159 6.78 -2.81 1.22
N ALA A 160 7.42 -1.92 0.46
CA ALA A 160 7.14 -0.47 0.46
C ALA A 160 7.41 0.15 -0.91
N GLY A 161 6.74 1.28 -1.20
CA GLY A 161 7.00 2.07 -2.40
C GLY A 161 8.24 2.93 -2.26
N ALA A 162 9.00 3.08 -3.36
CA ALA A 162 10.15 3.97 -3.45
C ALA A 162 10.33 4.46 -4.90
N GLU A 163 11.16 5.46 -5.09
CA GLU A 163 11.49 6.03 -6.41
C GLU A 163 12.04 4.98 -7.38
N THR A 164 12.64 3.91 -6.88
CA THR A 164 13.09 2.77 -7.68
C THR A 164 12.00 2.17 -8.56
N HIS A 165 10.72 2.22 -8.14
CA HIS A 165 9.58 1.77 -8.95
C HIS A 165 9.45 2.59 -10.24
N ILE A 166 9.67 3.90 -10.16
CA ILE A 166 9.60 4.80 -11.30
C ILE A 166 10.78 4.52 -12.23
N TYR A 167 12.00 4.57 -11.71
CA TYR A 167 13.21 4.37 -12.52
C TYR A 167 13.26 3.00 -13.19
N ALA A 168 12.82 1.92 -12.52
CA ALA A 168 12.80 0.58 -13.10
C ALA A 168 11.86 0.45 -14.31
N ASN A 169 10.86 1.33 -14.43
CA ASN A 169 9.92 1.33 -15.54
C ASN A 169 10.27 2.37 -16.62
N GLU A 170 11.30 3.18 -16.41
CA GLU A 170 11.83 4.13 -17.37
C GLU A 170 12.97 3.53 -18.21
N THR A 171 13.29 4.21 -19.32
CA THR A 171 14.40 3.86 -20.20
C THR A 171 15.36 5.03 -20.37
N ASN A 172 16.64 4.72 -20.61
CA ASN A 172 17.64 5.71 -20.99
C ASN A 172 17.46 6.19 -22.45
N ALA A 173 18.28 7.11 -22.92
CA ALA A 173 18.23 7.64 -24.28
C ALA A 173 18.46 6.59 -25.38
N SER A 174 19.05 5.43 -25.04
CA SER A 174 19.27 4.30 -25.94
C SER A 174 18.11 3.28 -25.91
N GLY A 175 17.06 3.54 -25.11
CA GLY A 175 15.90 2.64 -24.97
C GLY A 175 16.13 1.45 -24.02
N GLU A 176 17.23 1.45 -23.26
CA GLU A 176 17.52 0.40 -22.27
C GLU A 176 16.87 0.74 -20.92
N LYS A 177 16.29 -0.26 -20.26
CA LYS A 177 15.70 -0.09 -18.92
C LYS A 177 16.77 0.16 -17.88
N PHE A 178 16.44 1.02 -16.90
CA PHE A 178 17.28 1.19 -15.73
C PHE A 178 17.18 -0.03 -14.80
N SER A 179 18.28 -0.31 -14.09
CA SER A 179 18.35 -1.30 -13.01
C SER A 179 18.61 -0.61 -11.68
N PRO A 180 17.59 0.03 -11.08
CA PRO A 180 17.77 0.82 -9.88
C PRO A 180 17.89 -0.08 -8.64
N TYR A 181 18.66 0.41 -7.66
CA TYR A 181 18.82 -0.21 -6.36
C TYR A 181 18.55 0.80 -5.25
N LEU A 182 17.84 0.37 -4.22
CA LEU A 182 17.65 1.16 -3.01
C LEU A 182 18.61 0.68 -1.92
N ILE A 183 19.39 1.58 -1.36
CA ILE A 183 20.37 1.29 -0.29
C ILE A 183 19.86 1.90 1.00
N GLY A 184 19.73 1.10 2.06
CA GLY A 184 19.49 1.59 3.41
C GLY A 184 20.81 2.06 4.03
N LEU A 185 20.90 3.35 4.36
CA LEU A 185 22.09 3.97 4.96
C LEU A 185 21.94 4.18 6.46
N ALA A 186 20.77 3.89 7.04
CA ALA A 186 20.53 4.02 8.47
C ALA A 186 19.43 3.08 8.92
N THR A 187 19.39 2.78 10.22
CA THR A 187 18.26 2.14 10.87
C THR A 187 17.24 3.20 11.26
N VAL A 188 16.06 3.14 10.65
CA VAL A 188 14.90 3.96 10.98
C VAL A 188 13.83 3.06 11.55
N CYS A 189 13.24 3.45 12.66
CA CYS A 189 12.18 2.72 13.35
C CYS A 189 10.90 3.55 13.42
N ASN A 190 9.74 2.88 13.50
CA ASN A 190 8.42 3.47 13.69
C ASN A 190 8.07 4.55 12.64
N MET A 191 8.46 4.33 11.37
CA MET A 191 8.20 5.24 10.26
C MET A 191 6.72 5.62 10.18
N HIS A 192 6.44 6.89 9.90
CA HIS A 192 5.10 7.48 9.84
C HIS A 192 4.34 7.54 11.17
N SER A 193 5.04 7.40 12.29
CA SER A 193 4.46 7.54 13.64
C SER A 193 5.10 8.70 14.41
N LYS A 194 4.52 9.05 15.58
CA LYS A 194 5.09 10.06 16.48
C LYS A 194 6.39 9.60 17.14
N GLU A 195 6.61 8.30 17.18
CA GLU A 195 7.79 7.65 17.73
C GLU A 195 8.87 7.39 16.67
N GLU A 196 8.71 7.94 15.46
CA GLU A 196 9.70 7.79 14.39
C GLU A 196 11.08 8.28 14.87
N ASN A 197 12.06 7.42 14.71
CA ASN A 197 13.40 7.70 15.16
C ASN A 197 14.47 7.07 14.25
N LEU A 198 15.67 7.62 14.29
CA LEU A 198 16.83 7.18 13.52
C LEU A 198 17.99 6.88 14.46
N ASP A 199 18.63 5.74 14.28
CA ASP A 199 19.89 5.42 14.96
C ASP A 199 21.05 6.21 14.31
N TYR A 200 21.54 7.23 15.01
CA TYR A 200 22.62 8.08 14.53
C TYR A 200 23.93 7.32 14.27
N LYS A 201 24.24 6.30 15.05
CA LYS A 201 25.44 5.46 14.84
C LYS A 201 25.32 4.64 13.55
N SER A 202 24.12 4.16 13.25
CA SER A 202 23.88 3.45 12.00
C SER A 202 24.02 4.37 10.79
N LEU A 203 23.60 5.64 10.90
CA LEU A 203 23.76 6.64 9.85
C LEU A 203 25.25 6.93 9.55
N GLN A 204 26.07 7.04 10.59
CA GLN A 204 27.53 7.20 10.41
C GLN A 204 28.15 6.03 9.65
N LYS A 205 27.81 4.79 10.01
CA LYS A 205 28.25 3.60 9.27
C LYS A 205 27.72 3.56 7.83
N GLY A 206 26.49 4.00 7.61
CA GLY A 206 25.91 4.09 6.27
C GLY A 206 26.64 5.10 5.38
N GLN A 207 27.10 6.22 5.96
CA GLN A 207 27.91 7.23 5.26
C GLN A 207 29.29 6.66 4.86
N GLU A 208 29.93 5.90 5.75
CA GLU A 208 31.17 5.18 5.44
C GLU A 208 30.96 4.16 4.32
N LEU A 209 29.85 3.37 4.40
CA LEU A 209 29.48 2.41 3.37
C LEU A 209 29.28 3.09 2.01
N LEU A 210 28.54 4.19 1.96
CA LEU A 210 28.31 4.93 0.72
C LEU A 210 29.62 5.44 0.10
N SER A 211 30.53 5.97 0.92
CA SER A 211 31.85 6.43 0.48
C SER A 211 32.68 5.28 -0.10
N GLU A 212 32.64 4.11 0.52
CA GLU A 212 33.38 2.94 0.06
C GLU A 212 32.78 2.36 -1.25
N ILE A 213 31.44 2.39 -1.39
CA ILE A 213 30.76 2.03 -2.65
C ILE A 213 31.25 2.90 -3.80
N PHE A 214 31.28 4.23 -3.63
CA PHE A 214 31.79 5.14 -4.65
C PHE A 214 33.26 4.92 -4.94
N ARG A 215 34.08 4.62 -3.93
CA ARG A 215 35.49 4.30 -4.14
C ARG A 215 35.66 3.06 -5.03
N ILE A 216 34.92 1.98 -4.76
CA ILE A 216 34.99 0.73 -5.54
C ILE A 216 34.42 0.93 -6.95
N PHE A 217 33.34 1.69 -7.07
CA PHE A 217 32.69 1.95 -8.36
C PHE A 217 33.57 2.72 -9.35
N ASN A 218 34.48 3.58 -8.84
CA ASN A 218 35.35 4.41 -9.64
C ASN A 218 36.76 3.80 -9.88
N THR A 219 36.98 2.55 -9.44
CA THR A 219 38.24 1.80 -9.70
C THR A 219 38.06 0.73 -10.74
#